data_87bb9031585bb7da09ad2a32f319a882
#
_entry.id   87bb9031585bb7da09ad2a32f319a882
#
_cell.length_a   1.000
_cell.length_b   1.000
_cell.length_c   1.000
_cell.angle_alpha   90.00
_cell.angle_beta   90.00
_cell.angle_gamma   90.00
#
_symmetry.space_group_name_H-M   'P 1'
#
loop_
_entity.id
_entity.type
_entity.pdbx_description
1 polymer ?
#
loop_
_entity_poly.entity_id
_entity_poly.type
_entity_poly.pdbx_seq_one_letter_code
_entity_poly.pdbx_strand_id
1 'polypeptide(L)'
;MQQISLGCWTTLSSDGEPLPTEHLSLLILLRFEKRIYIPLPGPDARRQMFQLHVGTTPNELTPKDCRHLAEKTDGYSGSDIAIVVRDALMQPVRKVLSATHFKKVGDKWTPCSPGDAAGVEKSWSDIESDELQEPPLKLNDFLKSLESVRPTVTESDIKRHEEWTRESGKLRNFIA
;
A
#
# COMPACT_ATOMS: atom_id res chain seq x y z
N MET A 1 -8.71 7.46 -17.83
CA MET A 1 -8.32 6.37 -16.90
C MET A 1 -9.06 5.12 -17.35
N GLN A 2 -8.42 4.26 -18.13
CA GLN A 2 -8.99 2.99 -18.54
C GLN A 2 -8.53 1.92 -17.56
N GLN A 3 -9.49 1.39 -16.83
CA GLN A 3 -9.33 0.22 -15.98
C GLN A 3 -9.16 -0.99 -16.92
N ILE A 4 -7.95 -1.55 -16.96
CA ILE A 4 -7.74 -2.85 -17.61
C ILE A 4 -8.20 -3.90 -16.59
N SER A 5 -9.44 -4.36 -16.77
CA SER A 5 -9.95 -5.54 -16.10
C SER A 5 -9.19 -6.75 -16.63
N LEU A 6 -8.34 -7.35 -15.82
CA LEU A 6 -7.76 -8.66 -16.05
C LEU A 6 -8.87 -9.70 -15.87
N GLY A 7 -9.67 -9.89 -16.92
CA GLY A 7 -10.55 -11.03 -17.04
C GLY A 7 -9.70 -12.30 -17.08
N CYS A 8 -10.00 -13.24 -16.20
CA CYS A 8 -9.41 -14.56 -16.15
C CYS A 8 -9.74 -15.32 -17.46
N TRP A 9 -8.83 -15.28 -18.44
CA TRP A 9 -8.90 -16.13 -19.62
C TRP A 9 -8.16 -17.41 -19.30
N THR A 10 -8.90 -18.43 -18.91
CA THR A 10 -8.38 -19.80 -18.90
C THR A 10 -8.29 -20.27 -20.35
N THR A 11 -7.12 -20.15 -20.96
CA THR A 11 -6.81 -20.85 -22.20
C THR A 11 -6.50 -22.31 -21.84
N LEU A 12 -7.39 -23.20 -22.25
CA LEU A 12 -7.18 -24.65 -22.15
C LEU A 12 -6.29 -25.10 -23.33
N SER A 13 -5.37 -26.00 -23.04
CA SER A 13 -4.67 -26.78 -24.07
C SER A 13 -5.69 -27.65 -24.83
N SER A 14 -5.31 -28.15 -26.02
CA SER A 14 -6.12 -29.11 -26.80
C SER A 14 -6.55 -30.34 -25.99
N ASP A 15 -5.88 -30.64 -24.89
CA ASP A 15 -6.10 -31.80 -24.02
C ASP A 15 -6.87 -31.44 -22.74
N GLY A 16 -7.38 -30.20 -22.61
CA GLY A 16 -8.18 -29.75 -21.48
C GLY A 16 -7.40 -29.41 -20.20
N GLU A 17 -6.08 -29.50 -20.22
CA GLU A 17 -5.21 -29.15 -19.09
C GLU A 17 -4.96 -27.64 -19.06
N PRO A 18 -4.95 -26.99 -17.87
CA PRO A 18 -4.59 -25.59 -17.74
C PRO A 18 -3.13 -25.41 -18.18
N LEU A 19 -2.90 -24.50 -19.12
CA LEU A 19 -1.54 -24.14 -19.54
C LEU A 19 -0.72 -23.69 -18.34
N PRO A 20 0.53 -24.19 -18.16
CA PRO A 20 1.42 -23.73 -17.11
C PRO A 20 1.54 -22.22 -17.15
N THR A 21 1.45 -21.58 -16.00
CA THR A 21 1.52 -20.11 -15.85
C THR A 21 2.76 -19.49 -16.50
N GLU A 22 3.83 -20.27 -16.67
CA GLU A 22 5.05 -19.87 -17.36
C GLU A 22 4.83 -19.62 -18.86
N HIS A 23 4.01 -20.42 -19.54
CA HIS A 23 3.71 -20.22 -20.97
C HIS A 23 2.79 -19.01 -21.19
N LEU A 24 1.89 -18.70 -20.26
CA LEU A 24 1.03 -17.53 -20.35
C LEU A 24 1.84 -16.23 -20.21
N SER A 25 2.82 -16.22 -19.32
CA SER A 25 3.72 -15.09 -19.15
C SER A 25 4.59 -14.86 -20.41
N LEU A 26 5.02 -15.94 -21.05
CA LEU A 26 5.83 -15.86 -22.28
C LEU A 26 5.01 -15.31 -23.46
N LEU A 27 3.77 -15.75 -23.63
CA LEU A 27 2.86 -15.26 -24.67
C LEU A 27 2.52 -13.77 -24.50
N ILE A 28 2.31 -13.31 -23.25
CA ILE A 28 2.10 -11.89 -22.94
C ILE A 28 3.37 -11.10 -23.27
N LEU A 29 4.54 -11.62 -22.93
CA LEU A 29 5.82 -10.98 -23.21
C LEU A 29 6.11 -10.83 -24.70
N LEU A 30 5.67 -11.76 -25.55
CA LEU A 30 5.86 -11.69 -27.00
C LEU A 30 5.01 -10.59 -27.69
N ARG A 31 3.95 -10.07 -27.02
CA ARG A 31 3.10 -9.01 -27.58
C ARG A 31 3.68 -7.61 -27.48
N PHE A 32 4.71 -7.41 -26.68
CA PHE A 32 5.31 -6.09 -26.48
C PHE A 32 6.64 -5.98 -27.24
N GLU A 33 6.69 -5.06 -28.21
CA GLU A 33 7.91 -4.77 -28.98
C GLU A 33 9.03 -4.16 -28.14
N LYS A 34 8.66 -3.42 -27.11
CA LYS A 34 9.61 -2.74 -26.20
C LYS A 34 9.32 -3.11 -24.76
N ARG A 35 10.34 -3.58 -24.09
CA ARG A 35 10.30 -3.92 -22.66
C ARG A 35 11.39 -3.14 -21.95
N ILE A 36 11.02 -2.50 -20.85
CA ILE A 36 11.93 -1.68 -20.06
C ILE A 36 11.88 -2.24 -18.63
N TYR A 37 13.04 -2.62 -18.12
CA TYR A 37 13.17 -3.01 -16.73
C TYR A 37 13.20 -1.76 -15.85
N ILE A 38 12.30 -1.70 -14.89
CA ILE A 38 12.25 -0.67 -13.87
C ILE A 38 12.58 -1.36 -12.53
N PRO A 39 13.73 -1.03 -11.92
CA PRO A 39 14.13 -1.63 -10.65
C PRO A 39 13.18 -1.22 -9.51
N LEU A 40 13.26 -1.94 -8.40
CA LEU A 40 12.55 -1.56 -7.19
C LEU A 40 13.00 -0.18 -6.69
N PRO A 41 12.10 0.60 -6.07
CA PRO A 41 12.41 1.95 -5.62
C PRO A 41 13.44 1.92 -4.47
N GLY A 42 14.44 2.78 -4.57
CA GLY A 42 15.40 3.02 -3.49
C GLY A 42 14.75 3.74 -2.29
N PRO A 43 15.47 3.88 -1.16
CA PRO A 43 14.91 4.43 0.08
C PRO A 43 14.34 5.85 -0.07
N ASP A 44 14.99 6.71 -0.83
CA ASP A 44 14.49 8.07 -1.07
C ASP A 44 13.23 8.09 -1.94
N ALA A 45 13.17 7.23 -2.94
CA ALA A 45 11.96 7.07 -3.76
C ALA A 45 10.81 6.52 -2.91
N ARG A 46 11.06 5.51 -2.06
CA ARG A 46 10.05 4.99 -1.14
C ARG A 46 9.53 6.06 -0.18
N ARG A 47 10.43 6.88 0.37
CA ARG A 47 10.06 8.02 1.22
C ARG A 47 9.12 8.99 0.50
N GLN A 48 9.43 9.35 -0.75
CA GLN A 48 8.59 10.23 -1.56
C GLN A 48 7.24 9.57 -1.89
N MET A 49 7.21 8.26 -2.15
CA MET A 49 5.97 7.51 -2.39
C MET A 49 5.05 7.54 -1.18
N PHE A 50 5.55 7.37 0.05
CA PHE A 50 4.75 7.52 1.26
C PHE A 50 4.12 8.92 1.34
N GLN A 51 4.91 9.97 1.13
CA GLN A 51 4.40 11.35 1.15
C GLN A 51 3.34 11.60 0.07
N LEU A 52 3.58 11.10 -1.14
CA LEU A 52 2.67 11.25 -2.26
C LEU A 52 1.33 10.54 -2.01
N HIS A 53 1.37 9.31 -1.51
CA HIS A 53 0.16 8.53 -1.28
C HIS A 53 -0.65 8.99 -0.06
N VAL A 54 -0.02 9.52 0.98
CA VAL A 54 -0.70 10.16 2.11
C VAL A 54 -1.42 11.45 1.66
N GLY A 55 -0.80 12.18 0.74
CA GLY A 55 -1.39 13.38 0.14
C GLY A 55 -1.75 14.44 1.17
N THR A 56 -2.99 14.93 1.09
CA THR A 56 -3.54 15.98 1.96
C THR A 56 -4.27 15.44 3.20
N THR A 57 -4.26 14.13 3.42
CA THR A 57 -4.94 13.53 4.60
C THR A 57 -4.34 14.07 5.90
N PRO A 58 -5.16 14.49 6.88
CA PRO A 58 -4.69 14.94 8.19
C PRO A 58 -3.81 13.89 8.86
N ASN A 59 -2.56 14.21 9.13
CA ASN A 59 -1.60 13.29 9.70
C ASN A 59 -0.60 14.01 10.61
N GLU A 60 0.01 13.26 11.51
CA GLU A 60 1.07 13.72 12.42
C GLU A 60 2.45 13.18 12.01
N LEU A 61 2.64 12.75 10.74
CA LEU A 61 3.90 12.22 10.27
C LEU A 61 4.97 13.30 10.14
N THR A 62 6.11 13.05 10.75
CA THR A 62 7.30 13.87 10.58
C THR A 62 8.16 13.37 9.41
N PRO A 63 9.07 14.20 8.86
CA PRO A 63 10.03 13.74 7.86
C PRO A 63 10.91 12.57 8.34
N LYS A 64 11.13 12.45 9.65
CA LYS A 64 11.84 11.31 10.25
C LYS A 64 11.02 10.03 10.18
N ASP A 65 9.71 10.13 10.41
CA ASP A 65 8.80 8.98 10.32
C ASP A 65 8.73 8.43 8.90
N CYS A 66 8.65 9.31 7.90
CA CYS A 66 8.69 8.91 6.49
C CYS A 66 10.01 8.21 6.11
N ARG A 67 11.13 8.63 6.70
CA ARG A 67 12.42 7.95 6.51
C ARG A 67 12.41 6.58 7.17
N HIS A 68 11.93 6.49 8.39
CA HIS A 68 11.81 5.22 9.11
C HIS A 68 10.91 4.22 8.37
N LEU A 69 9.79 4.67 7.80
CA LEU A 69 8.93 3.83 6.96
C LEU A 69 9.66 3.35 5.71
N ALA A 70 10.43 4.22 5.06
CA ALA A 70 11.22 3.87 3.89
C ALA A 70 12.31 2.82 4.21
N GLU A 71 12.93 2.88 5.40
CA GLU A 71 13.88 1.88 5.87
C GLU A 71 13.21 0.52 6.14
N LYS A 72 12.02 0.54 6.74
CA LYS A 72 11.24 -0.66 7.07
C LYS A 72 10.65 -1.38 5.84
N THR A 73 10.57 -0.71 4.70
CA THR A 73 9.95 -1.22 3.47
C THR A 73 10.98 -1.60 2.41
N ASP A 74 12.15 -2.10 2.83
CA ASP A 74 13.13 -2.58 1.86
C ASP A 74 12.56 -3.75 1.04
N GLY A 75 12.84 -3.76 -0.27
CA GLY A 75 12.28 -4.74 -1.19
C GLY A 75 10.81 -4.51 -1.60
N TYR A 76 10.14 -3.48 -1.11
CA TYR A 76 8.75 -3.19 -1.49
C TYR A 76 8.70 -2.48 -2.85
N SER A 77 7.75 -2.90 -3.68
CA SER A 77 7.39 -2.21 -4.92
C SER A 77 6.53 -0.98 -4.65
N GLY A 78 6.34 -0.12 -5.63
CA GLY A 78 5.43 1.01 -5.51
C GLY A 78 3.98 0.61 -5.24
N SER A 79 3.53 -0.53 -5.77
CA SER A 79 2.20 -1.08 -5.48
C SER A 79 2.07 -1.59 -4.05
N ASP A 80 3.11 -2.22 -3.49
CA ASP A 80 3.11 -2.65 -2.09
C ASP A 80 3.01 -1.46 -1.14
N ILE A 81 3.78 -0.39 -1.41
CA ILE A 81 3.71 0.86 -0.65
C ILE A 81 2.31 1.46 -0.72
N ALA A 82 1.69 1.49 -1.90
CA ALA A 82 0.33 1.99 -2.06
C ALA A 82 -0.70 1.17 -1.24
N ILE A 83 -0.53 -0.16 -1.15
CA ILE A 83 -1.37 -1.03 -0.32
C ILE A 83 -1.17 -0.71 1.16
N VAL A 84 0.08 -0.59 1.62
CA VAL A 84 0.40 -0.22 3.01
C VAL A 84 -0.25 1.10 3.39
N VAL A 85 -0.10 2.12 2.55
CA VAL A 85 -0.68 3.45 2.83
C VAL A 85 -2.21 3.38 2.85
N ARG A 86 -2.82 2.68 1.89
CA ARG A 86 -4.28 2.53 1.85
C ARG A 86 -4.82 1.85 3.11
N ASP A 87 -4.15 0.80 3.60
CA ASP A 87 -4.55 0.14 4.84
C ASP A 87 -4.32 1.04 6.06
N ALA A 88 -3.21 1.79 6.10
CA ALA A 88 -2.92 2.76 7.17
C ALA A 88 -3.97 3.87 7.22
N LEU A 89 -4.41 4.40 6.08
CA LEU A 89 -5.47 5.41 5.98
C LEU A 89 -6.80 4.93 6.56
N MET A 90 -7.05 3.63 6.56
CA MET A 90 -8.26 3.03 7.15
C MET A 90 -8.15 2.80 8.66
N GLN A 91 -6.96 2.91 9.27
CA GLN A 91 -6.80 2.66 10.71
C GLN A 91 -7.54 3.68 11.60
N PRO A 92 -7.52 5.00 11.32
CA PRO A 92 -8.34 5.97 12.06
C PRO A 92 -9.82 5.63 12.04
N VAL A 93 -10.36 5.24 10.88
CA VAL A 93 -11.77 4.82 10.74
C VAL A 93 -12.05 3.57 11.57
N ARG A 94 -11.19 2.55 11.50
CA ARG A 94 -11.33 1.33 12.33
C ARG A 94 -11.30 1.64 13.82
N LYS A 95 -10.48 2.62 14.25
CA LYS A 95 -10.45 3.08 15.66
C LYS A 95 -11.79 3.66 16.09
N VAL A 96 -12.41 4.48 15.24
CA VAL A 96 -13.74 5.04 15.49
C VAL A 96 -14.79 3.95 15.60
N LEU A 97 -14.83 3.02 14.63
CA LEU A 97 -15.81 1.93 14.57
C LEU A 97 -15.70 0.94 15.74
N SER A 98 -14.48 0.74 16.27
CA SER A 98 -14.23 -0.18 17.38
C SER A 98 -14.22 0.46 18.74
N ALA A 99 -14.31 1.80 18.82
CA ALA A 99 -14.29 2.52 20.09
C ALA A 99 -15.60 2.32 20.85
N THR A 100 -15.46 2.09 22.15
CA THR A 100 -16.57 1.99 23.10
C THR A 100 -16.73 3.26 23.95
N HIS A 101 -15.72 4.12 23.91
CA HIS A 101 -15.69 5.37 24.66
C HIS A 101 -15.25 6.53 23.77
N PHE A 102 -15.93 7.66 23.93
CA PHE A 102 -15.62 8.89 23.21
C PHE A 102 -15.51 10.04 24.21
N LYS A 103 -14.62 10.99 23.89
CA LYS A 103 -14.48 12.24 24.64
C LYS A 103 -14.77 13.43 23.75
N LYS A 104 -15.34 14.45 24.32
CA LYS A 104 -15.60 15.71 23.62
C LYS A 104 -14.34 16.57 23.62
N VAL A 105 -13.86 16.94 22.43
CA VAL A 105 -12.73 17.85 22.22
C VAL A 105 -13.24 19.05 21.43
N GLY A 106 -13.49 20.17 22.12
CA GLY A 106 -14.26 21.27 21.57
C GLY A 106 -15.71 20.85 21.33
N ASP A 107 -16.18 21.00 20.08
CA ASP A 107 -17.54 20.61 19.71
C ASP A 107 -17.63 19.21 19.09
N LYS A 108 -16.50 18.48 19.01
CA LYS A 108 -16.45 17.18 18.33
C LYS A 108 -16.11 16.04 19.26
N TRP A 109 -16.65 14.86 18.93
CA TRP A 109 -16.39 13.61 19.63
C TRP A 109 -15.22 12.86 18.98
N THR A 110 -14.25 12.50 19.81
CA THR A 110 -13.05 11.74 19.37
C THR A 110 -12.99 10.43 20.15
N PRO A 111 -12.65 9.30 19.53
CA PRO A 111 -12.51 8.03 20.24
C PRO A 111 -11.39 8.11 21.29
N CYS A 112 -11.61 7.55 22.45
CA CYS A 112 -10.65 7.50 23.54
C CYS A 112 -10.60 6.11 24.19
N SER A 113 -9.61 5.91 25.07
CA SER A 113 -9.53 4.67 25.85
C SER A 113 -10.58 4.65 26.98
N PRO A 114 -11.08 3.46 27.38
CA PRO A 114 -12.02 3.34 28.51
C PRO A 114 -11.51 3.92 29.84
N GLY A 115 -10.19 4.04 29.99
CA GLY A 115 -9.57 4.64 31.19
C GLY A 115 -9.37 6.16 31.12
N ASP A 116 -9.81 6.84 30.07
CA ASP A 116 -9.72 8.31 29.98
C ASP A 116 -10.78 8.94 30.91
N ALA A 117 -10.34 9.81 31.81
CA ALA A 117 -11.23 10.45 32.80
C ALA A 117 -12.35 11.31 32.17
N ALA A 118 -12.16 11.77 30.94
CA ALA A 118 -13.15 12.51 30.15
C ALA A 118 -13.95 11.60 29.19
N GLY A 119 -13.70 10.27 29.22
CA GLY A 119 -14.35 9.30 28.35
C GLY A 119 -15.79 9.01 28.80
N VAL A 120 -16.70 9.06 27.84
CA VAL A 120 -18.10 8.66 28.03
C VAL A 120 -18.32 7.40 27.20
N GLU A 121 -18.96 6.40 27.81
CA GLU A 121 -19.37 5.19 27.10
C GLU A 121 -20.44 5.56 26.08
N LYS A 122 -20.09 5.41 24.81
CA LYS A 122 -20.91 5.75 23.66
C LYS A 122 -20.51 4.89 22.46
N SER A 123 -21.45 4.61 21.58
CA SER A 123 -21.16 4.04 20.27
C SER A 123 -20.99 5.15 19.23
N TRP A 124 -20.21 4.89 18.19
CA TRP A 124 -20.10 5.80 17.04
C TRP A 124 -21.48 6.08 16.39
N SER A 125 -22.42 5.12 16.43
CA SER A 125 -23.79 5.26 15.92
C SER A 125 -24.66 6.24 16.70
N ASP A 126 -24.26 6.58 17.93
CA ASP A 126 -24.99 7.51 18.80
C ASP A 126 -24.49 8.96 18.65
N ILE A 127 -23.57 9.18 17.70
CA ILE A 127 -22.93 10.47 17.46
C ILE A 127 -23.33 10.95 16.07
N GLU A 128 -23.77 12.20 15.96
CA GLU A 128 -24.06 12.84 14.68
C GLU A 128 -22.77 12.89 13.82
N SER A 129 -22.92 12.68 12.50
CA SER A 129 -21.78 12.57 11.60
C SER A 129 -20.91 13.84 11.54
N ASP A 130 -21.53 15.00 11.75
CA ASP A 130 -20.83 16.30 11.78
C ASP A 130 -20.14 16.58 13.11
N GLU A 131 -20.55 15.90 14.19
CA GLU A 131 -19.88 15.97 15.51
C GLU A 131 -18.76 14.95 15.67
N LEU A 132 -18.65 13.94 14.78
CA LEU A 132 -17.62 12.92 14.87
C LEU A 132 -16.32 13.41 14.25
N GLN A 133 -15.22 13.26 14.96
CA GLN A 133 -13.88 13.58 14.48
C GLN A 133 -12.99 12.35 14.47
N GLU A 134 -12.47 12.02 13.29
CA GLU A 134 -11.47 10.98 13.15
C GLU A 134 -10.14 11.42 13.80
N PRO A 135 -9.46 10.52 14.51
CA PRO A 135 -8.12 10.80 15.00
C PRO A 135 -7.13 10.97 13.85
N PRO A 136 -6.14 11.85 13.96
CA PRO A 136 -5.13 12.03 12.92
C PRO A 136 -4.33 10.75 12.72
N LEU A 137 -3.90 10.55 11.49
CA LEU A 137 -3.06 9.42 11.08
C LEU A 137 -1.67 9.53 11.73
N LYS A 138 -1.22 8.45 12.37
CA LYS A 138 0.06 8.40 13.11
C LYS A 138 0.99 7.35 12.53
N LEU A 139 2.29 7.47 12.83
CA LEU A 139 3.30 6.47 12.44
C LEU A 139 2.89 5.04 12.84
N ASN A 140 2.30 4.86 14.02
CA ASN A 140 1.88 3.55 14.50
C ASN A 140 0.83 2.86 13.62
N ASP A 141 0.03 3.63 12.91
CA ASP A 141 -0.97 3.11 11.97
C ASP A 141 -0.30 2.47 10.75
N PHE A 142 0.79 3.06 10.27
CA PHE A 142 1.61 2.47 9.21
C PHE A 142 2.38 1.24 9.69
N LEU A 143 2.97 1.28 10.87
CA LEU A 143 3.70 0.14 11.42
C LEU A 143 2.77 -1.08 11.58
N LYS A 144 1.54 -0.87 12.04
CA LYS A 144 0.51 -1.90 12.13
C LYS A 144 0.14 -2.47 10.75
N SER A 145 0.04 -1.61 9.73
CA SER A 145 -0.23 -2.05 8.36
C SER A 145 0.93 -2.85 7.77
N LEU A 146 2.18 -2.50 8.11
CA LEU A 146 3.37 -3.25 7.68
C LEU A 146 3.43 -4.67 8.26
N GLU A 147 2.81 -4.94 9.40
CA GLU A 147 2.74 -6.30 9.96
C GLU A 147 1.91 -7.25 9.08
N SER A 148 0.93 -6.72 8.37
CA SER A 148 0.00 -7.49 7.53
C SER A 148 0.39 -7.55 6.06
N VAL A 149 1.13 -6.55 5.56
CA VAL A 149 1.52 -6.45 4.14
C VAL A 149 2.95 -6.93 3.97
N ARG A 150 3.15 -7.87 3.05
CA ARG A 150 4.47 -8.36 2.68
C ARG A 150 4.83 -7.92 1.27
N PRO A 151 6.13 -7.79 0.94
CA PRO A 151 6.56 -7.50 -0.43
C PRO A 151 6.06 -8.61 -1.37
N THR A 152 5.52 -8.21 -2.52
CA THR A 152 4.99 -9.13 -3.53
C THR A 152 6.07 -9.60 -4.49
N VAL A 153 7.16 -8.86 -4.63
CA VAL A 153 8.27 -9.19 -5.52
C VAL A 153 9.31 -10.02 -4.76
N THR A 154 9.67 -11.17 -5.32
CA THR A 154 10.69 -12.06 -4.74
C THR A 154 12.07 -11.77 -5.36
N GLU A 155 13.13 -12.19 -4.66
CA GLU A 155 14.50 -12.10 -5.21
C GLU A 155 14.67 -12.89 -6.51
N SER A 156 13.94 -13.99 -6.66
CA SER A 156 13.94 -14.78 -7.90
C SER A 156 13.34 -14.03 -9.07
N ASP A 157 12.29 -13.23 -8.82
CA ASP A 157 11.69 -12.37 -9.86
C ASP A 157 12.66 -11.28 -10.29
N ILE A 158 13.34 -10.65 -9.34
CA ILE A 158 14.34 -9.62 -9.63
C ILE A 158 15.46 -10.21 -10.50
N LYS A 159 16.05 -11.33 -10.09
CA LYS A 159 17.11 -12.00 -10.84
C LYS A 159 16.67 -12.36 -12.26
N ARG A 160 15.47 -12.90 -12.44
CA ARG A 160 14.91 -13.24 -13.75
C ARG A 160 14.80 -12.00 -14.64
N HIS A 161 14.35 -10.87 -14.11
CA HIS A 161 14.26 -9.63 -14.87
C HIS A 161 15.61 -9.02 -15.21
N GLU A 162 16.58 -9.12 -14.32
CA GLU A 162 17.95 -8.66 -14.55
C GLU A 162 18.66 -9.51 -15.61
N GLU A 163 18.54 -10.85 -15.53
CA GLU A 163 19.08 -11.78 -16.52
C GLU A 163 18.49 -11.51 -17.90
N TRP A 164 17.16 -11.40 -17.96
CA TRP A 164 16.49 -11.05 -19.20
C TRP A 164 16.97 -9.71 -19.77
N THR A 165 17.15 -8.69 -18.92
CA THR A 165 17.64 -7.36 -19.34
C THR A 165 19.07 -7.46 -19.90
N ARG A 166 19.92 -8.29 -19.32
CA ARG A 166 21.29 -8.54 -19.78
C ARG A 166 21.32 -9.23 -21.16
N GLU A 167 20.42 -10.19 -21.38
CA GLU A 167 20.38 -10.98 -22.61
C GLU A 167 19.67 -10.26 -23.76
N SER A 168 18.59 -9.56 -23.49
CA SER A 168 17.67 -9.01 -24.49
C SER A 168 17.48 -7.50 -24.39
N GLY A 169 17.90 -6.88 -23.29
CA GLY A 169 17.68 -5.47 -23.00
C GLY A 169 18.81 -4.58 -23.51
N LYS A 170 18.48 -3.58 -24.31
CA LYS A 170 19.37 -2.44 -24.46
C LYS A 170 19.29 -1.63 -23.16
N LEU A 171 20.36 -1.69 -22.35
CA LEU A 171 20.56 -0.81 -21.20
C LEU A 171 20.49 0.65 -21.67
N ARG A 172 19.32 1.26 -21.58
CA ARG A 172 19.21 2.71 -21.49
C ARG A 172 19.24 3.05 -20.00
N ASN A 173 20.39 3.48 -19.53
CA ASN A 173 20.54 4.13 -18.25
C ASN A 173 19.61 5.36 -18.25
N PHE A 174 18.45 5.23 -17.65
CA PHE A 174 17.70 6.37 -17.17
C PHE A 174 18.32 6.77 -15.82
N ILE A 175 19.43 7.50 -15.90
CA ILE A 175 19.90 8.33 -14.79
C ILE A 175 19.11 9.63 -14.92
N ALA A 176 18.21 9.86 -13.99
CA ALA A 176 17.68 11.18 -13.68
C ALA A 176 17.96 11.49 -12.22
#